data_dce67fe31e0ef05cc5f90aaf4e06c1a8
#
_entry.id   dce67fe31e0ef05cc5f90aaf4e06c1a8
#
_cell.length_a   1.000
_cell.length_b   1.000
_cell.length_c   1.000
_cell.angle_alpha   90.00
_cell.angle_beta   90.00
_cell.angle_gamma   90.00
#
_symmetry.space_group_name_H-M   'P 1'
#
loop_
_entity.id
_entity.type
_entity.pdbx_description
1 polymer ?
#
loop_
_entity_poly.entity_id
_entity_poly.type
_entity_poly.pdbx_seq_one_letter_code
_entity_poly.pdbx_strand_id
1 'polypeptide(L)'
;MAEAATQYNTPLKMGLMGYIGTALDVNDFIFFNIVVVTFHKFTTDLFLIAILVNVHRLLGCTLQPYVAWKADHVRSRLGRRKPFLLCSLSGTVIFVILLGLLPQWISKPEYHTLWALALVSAVFIIWQVCQEINLSAHTTLYPAVIEQRRLGTAGSVRMFISGLMTLFMTYYVMHWADINGFYPYLAAGVITVIAIPLLLMTPEKSTHTPSPAKYNPFEHMHLLFENRRYAMVSIIASCALAFPVTMVLFQSLYVIHVLHFSLGSLGKAMFPGTIVALVLAVPAGYLVDILTPRRMMILSFILWIVAAGAMAFFVRHWYALMIVQVLYFMAYTVQMSAILALTFESVTEDMRGAVFGIIQVTRAVATIIATIAVGYLVNLDHDYRLAYYGCLLIAVTGLLVSWFLKPAGWMPSASPAADGAIAGTPPSAGEM
;
A
#
# COMPACT_ATOMS: atom_id res chain seq x y z
N MET A 1 -10.83 -16.11 33.67
CA MET A 1 -10.93 -15.56 32.26
C MET A 1 -10.08 -14.31 32.00
N ALA A 2 -9.84 -13.45 32.99
CA ALA A 2 -8.97 -12.27 32.84
C ALA A 2 -7.48 -12.62 32.65
N GLU A 3 -6.97 -13.66 33.26
CA GLU A 3 -5.57 -14.09 33.19
C GLU A 3 -5.13 -14.59 31.80
N ALA A 4 -6.06 -15.20 31.05
CA ALA A 4 -5.77 -15.65 29.69
C ALA A 4 -5.67 -14.48 28.70
N ALA A 5 -6.29 -13.32 28.95
CA ALA A 5 -6.23 -12.14 28.12
C ALA A 5 -4.88 -11.41 28.24
N THR A 6 -4.25 -11.43 29.40
CA THR A 6 -2.96 -10.74 29.67
C THR A 6 -1.77 -11.39 28.99
N GLN A 7 -1.83 -12.68 28.65
CA GLN A 7 -0.73 -13.40 27.99
C GLN A 7 -0.47 -12.96 26.53
N TYR A 8 -1.40 -12.25 25.88
CA TYR A 8 -1.31 -11.94 24.45
C TYR A 8 -0.66 -10.59 24.12
N ASN A 9 -0.38 -9.77 25.11
CA ASN A 9 0.04 -8.38 24.94
C ASN A 9 1.53 -8.12 25.22
N THR A 10 2.37 -9.13 25.19
CA THR A 10 3.81 -8.92 25.35
C THR A 10 4.39 -8.26 24.11
N PRO A 11 5.40 -7.35 24.25
CA PRO A 11 6.10 -6.74 23.13
C PRO A 11 6.63 -7.76 22.10
N LEU A 12 7.05 -8.94 22.59
CA LEU A 12 7.50 -10.04 21.74
C LEU A 12 6.40 -10.50 20.77
N LYS A 13 5.16 -10.69 21.23
CA LYS A 13 4.05 -11.14 20.38
C LYS A 13 3.63 -10.07 19.38
N MET A 14 3.68 -8.80 19.78
CA MET A 14 3.48 -7.69 18.86
C MET A 14 4.57 -7.66 17.80
N GLY A 15 5.82 -7.95 18.19
CA GLY A 15 6.95 -8.09 17.27
C GLY A 15 6.77 -9.24 16.28
N LEU A 16 6.33 -10.41 16.73
CA LEU A 16 6.05 -11.57 15.86
C LEU A 16 4.98 -11.25 14.82
N MET A 17 3.86 -10.65 15.27
CA MET A 17 2.80 -10.19 14.35
C MET A 17 3.28 -9.09 13.42
N GLY A 18 4.10 -8.17 13.94
CA GLY A 18 4.73 -7.12 13.14
C GLY A 18 5.63 -7.68 12.05
N TYR A 19 6.42 -8.71 12.33
CA TYR A 19 7.29 -9.36 11.34
C TYR A 19 6.51 -10.00 10.19
N ILE A 20 5.36 -10.63 10.46
CA ILE A 20 4.50 -11.18 9.40
C ILE A 20 4.07 -10.07 8.43
N GLY A 21 3.69 -8.88 8.96
CA GLY A 21 3.39 -7.72 8.13
C GLY A 21 4.62 -7.19 7.39
N THR A 22 5.80 -7.22 8.01
CA THR A 22 7.07 -6.81 7.38
C THR A 22 7.43 -7.71 6.20
N ALA A 23 7.11 -9.00 6.24
CA ALA A 23 7.31 -9.89 5.09
C ALA A 23 6.50 -9.44 3.86
N LEU A 24 5.29 -8.86 4.07
CA LEU A 24 4.51 -8.24 2.99
C LEU A 24 5.21 -6.98 2.47
N ASP A 25 5.63 -6.10 3.36
CA ASP A 25 6.28 -4.84 3.01
C ASP A 25 7.60 -5.07 2.22
N VAL A 26 8.33 -6.15 2.50
CA VAL A 26 9.52 -6.58 1.75
C VAL A 26 9.15 -7.02 0.32
N ASN A 27 8.07 -7.78 0.16
CA ASN A 27 7.61 -8.18 -1.17
C ASN A 27 7.12 -6.96 -1.98
N ASP A 28 6.47 -5.98 -1.34
CA ASP A 28 6.11 -4.70 -1.97
C ASP A 28 7.36 -3.92 -2.39
N PHE A 29 8.43 -3.93 -1.58
CA PHE A 29 9.70 -3.31 -1.96
C PHE A 29 10.27 -3.93 -3.25
N ILE A 30 10.31 -5.26 -3.36
CA ILE A 30 10.74 -5.96 -4.59
C ILE A 30 9.83 -5.60 -5.77
N PHE A 31 8.53 -5.60 -5.53
CA PHE A 31 7.53 -5.23 -6.53
C PHE A 31 7.80 -3.85 -7.13
N PHE A 32 7.96 -2.83 -6.29
CA PHE A 32 8.14 -1.47 -6.76
C PHE A 32 9.51 -1.18 -7.38
N ASN A 33 10.60 -1.80 -6.89
CA ASN A 33 11.94 -1.41 -7.28
C ASN A 33 12.61 -2.37 -8.27
N ILE A 34 12.25 -3.66 -8.26
CA ILE A 34 12.97 -4.71 -9.01
C ILE A 34 12.13 -5.30 -10.14
N VAL A 35 10.83 -5.55 -9.90
CA VAL A 35 9.96 -6.24 -10.86
C VAL A 35 9.87 -5.50 -12.18
N VAL A 36 9.77 -4.17 -12.16
CA VAL A 36 9.71 -3.35 -13.38
C VAL A 36 10.97 -3.52 -14.23
N VAL A 37 12.14 -3.54 -13.59
CA VAL A 37 13.42 -3.79 -14.27
C VAL A 37 13.47 -5.22 -14.82
N THR A 38 12.87 -6.18 -14.13
CA THR A 38 12.77 -7.56 -14.62
C THR A 38 11.87 -7.63 -15.85
N PHE A 39 10.69 -7.02 -15.83
CA PHE A 39 9.82 -6.95 -17.01
C PHE A 39 10.47 -6.25 -18.19
N HIS A 40 11.25 -5.20 -17.93
CA HIS A 40 11.95 -4.47 -18.99
C HIS A 40 12.98 -5.33 -19.76
N LYS A 41 13.41 -6.46 -19.22
CA LYS A 41 14.22 -7.45 -19.97
C LYS A 41 13.41 -8.20 -21.02
N PHE A 42 12.10 -8.36 -20.81
CA PHE A 42 11.21 -9.14 -21.67
C PHE A 42 10.41 -8.26 -22.66
N THR A 43 10.17 -7.01 -22.29
CA THR A 43 9.49 -6.03 -23.17
C THR A 43 9.97 -4.63 -22.88
N THR A 44 10.20 -3.85 -23.93
CA THR A 44 10.52 -2.42 -23.83
C THR A 44 9.26 -1.55 -23.81
N ASP A 45 8.08 -2.15 -24.01
CA ASP A 45 6.80 -1.45 -23.99
C ASP A 45 6.39 -1.11 -22.56
N LEU A 46 6.60 0.14 -22.17
CA LEU A 46 6.30 0.65 -20.83
C LEU A 46 4.80 0.74 -20.52
N PHE A 47 3.98 0.91 -21.57
CA PHE A 47 2.53 0.85 -21.42
C PHE A 47 2.07 -0.54 -21.00
N LEU A 48 2.60 -1.58 -21.65
CA LEU A 48 2.32 -2.97 -21.30
C LEU A 48 2.83 -3.30 -19.89
N ILE A 49 4.05 -2.86 -19.53
CA ILE A 49 4.58 -3.02 -18.17
C ILE A 49 3.65 -2.34 -17.16
N ALA A 50 3.19 -1.12 -17.42
CA ALA A 50 2.28 -0.41 -16.53
C ALA A 50 0.95 -1.15 -16.34
N ILE A 51 0.39 -1.77 -17.38
CA ILE A 51 -0.80 -2.61 -17.29
C ILE A 51 -0.53 -3.82 -16.41
N LEU A 52 0.52 -4.59 -16.71
CA LEU A 52 0.84 -5.83 -15.99
C LEU A 52 1.07 -5.57 -14.50
N VAL A 53 1.84 -4.53 -14.16
CA VAL A 53 2.15 -4.16 -12.78
C VAL A 53 0.89 -3.72 -12.01
N ASN A 54 -0.12 -3.17 -12.69
CA ASN A 54 -1.37 -2.75 -12.02
C ASN A 54 -2.44 -3.83 -11.89
N VAL A 55 -2.23 -5.03 -12.45
CA VAL A 55 -3.19 -6.16 -12.32
C VAL A 55 -3.48 -6.47 -10.85
N HIS A 56 -2.47 -6.39 -9.95
CA HIS A 56 -2.67 -6.64 -8.54
C HIS A 56 -3.71 -5.71 -7.89
N ARG A 57 -3.79 -4.44 -8.34
CA ARG A 57 -4.75 -3.48 -7.78
C ARG A 57 -6.19 -3.82 -8.15
N LEU A 58 -6.41 -4.35 -9.37
CA LEU A 58 -7.71 -4.89 -9.76
C LEU A 58 -8.05 -6.13 -8.93
N LEU A 59 -7.06 -7.00 -8.73
CA LEU A 59 -7.22 -8.18 -7.86
C LEU A 59 -7.50 -7.77 -6.42
N GLY A 60 -6.83 -6.74 -5.90
CA GLY A 60 -7.05 -6.20 -4.56
C GLY A 60 -8.49 -5.75 -4.33
N CYS A 61 -9.10 -5.05 -5.30
CA CYS A 61 -10.48 -4.57 -5.19
C CYS A 61 -11.51 -5.72 -5.07
N THR A 62 -11.23 -6.88 -5.63
CA THR A 62 -12.17 -8.03 -5.68
C THR A 62 -11.79 -9.12 -4.69
N LEU A 63 -10.52 -9.49 -4.66
CA LEU A 63 -10.01 -10.63 -3.92
C LEU A 63 -9.92 -10.37 -2.41
N GLN A 64 -9.47 -9.18 -1.99
CA GLN A 64 -9.33 -8.86 -0.56
C GLN A 64 -10.66 -8.98 0.20
N PRO A 65 -11.76 -8.37 -0.27
CA PRO A 65 -13.07 -8.49 0.38
C PRO A 65 -13.60 -9.92 0.38
N TYR A 66 -13.40 -10.65 -0.74
CA TYR A 66 -13.80 -12.05 -0.83
C TYR A 66 -13.04 -12.92 0.18
N VAL A 67 -11.72 -12.75 0.29
CA VAL A 67 -10.89 -13.49 1.23
C VAL A 67 -11.25 -13.14 2.68
N ALA A 68 -11.47 -11.87 3.00
CA ALA A 68 -11.92 -11.45 4.33
C ALA A 68 -13.24 -12.12 4.70
N TRP A 69 -14.25 -12.06 3.82
CA TRP A 69 -15.53 -12.72 4.01
C TRP A 69 -15.39 -14.24 4.15
N LYS A 70 -14.62 -14.87 3.25
CA LYS A 70 -14.39 -16.32 3.27
C LYS A 70 -13.71 -16.76 4.55
N ALA A 71 -12.69 -16.01 4.99
CA ALA A 71 -11.94 -16.29 6.22
C ALA A 71 -12.84 -16.26 7.47
N ASP A 72 -13.84 -15.38 7.52
CA ASP A 72 -14.78 -15.34 8.65
C ASP A 72 -15.72 -16.55 8.70
N HIS A 73 -15.93 -17.25 7.57
CA HIS A 73 -16.81 -18.42 7.48
C HIS A 73 -16.09 -19.79 7.58
N VAL A 74 -14.76 -19.80 7.43
CA VAL A 74 -13.98 -21.05 7.53
C VAL A 74 -13.72 -21.40 8.99
N ARG A 75 -13.93 -22.68 9.33
CA ARG A 75 -13.58 -23.25 10.63
C ARG A 75 -12.46 -24.26 10.44
N SER A 76 -11.27 -23.97 10.98
CA SER A 76 -10.15 -24.91 10.96
C SER A 76 -9.51 -25.04 12.34
N ARG A 77 -8.76 -26.14 12.54
CA ARG A 77 -7.98 -26.36 13.78
C ARG A 77 -6.88 -25.31 13.98
N LEU A 78 -6.43 -24.67 12.92
CA LEU A 78 -5.40 -23.61 12.96
C LEU A 78 -5.99 -22.22 13.23
N GLY A 79 -7.29 -22.06 13.24
CA GLY A 79 -8.00 -20.78 13.26
C GLY A 79 -8.71 -20.50 11.94
N ARG A 80 -9.25 -19.30 11.78
CA ARG A 80 -10.03 -18.90 10.61
C ARG A 80 -9.14 -18.32 9.49
N ARG A 81 -8.17 -17.49 9.83
CA ARG A 81 -7.36 -16.68 8.91
C ARG A 81 -6.00 -17.29 8.62
N LYS A 82 -5.45 -18.04 9.59
CA LYS A 82 -4.14 -18.71 9.42
C LYS A 82 -4.05 -19.65 8.21
N PRO A 83 -5.06 -20.48 7.87
CA PRO A 83 -4.96 -21.32 6.69
C PRO A 83 -4.75 -20.53 5.39
N PHE A 84 -5.42 -19.36 5.26
CA PHE A 84 -5.23 -18.47 4.12
C PHE A 84 -3.82 -17.89 4.09
N LEU A 85 -3.33 -17.41 5.25
CA LEU A 85 -1.98 -16.87 5.39
C LEU A 85 -0.90 -17.95 5.11
N LEU A 86 -1.07 -19.16 5.61
CA LEU A 86 -0.10 -20.24 5.37
C LEU A 86 -0.03 -20.61 3.89
N CYS A 87 -1.18 -20.78 3.25
CA CYS A 87 -1.24 -21.09 1.82
C CYS A 87 -0.62 -19.96 0.99
N SER A 88 -1.00 -18.72 1.27
CA SER A 88 -0.55 -17.57 0.50
C SER A 88 0.90 -17.18 0.77
N LEU A 89 1.41 -17.27 2.01
CA LEU A 89 2.84 -17.06 2.29
C LEU A 89 3.69 -18.12 1.59
N SER A 90 3.29 -19.40 1.64
CA SER A 90 3.99 -20.47 0.92
C SER A 90 3.98 -20.24 -0.60
N GLY A 91 2.83 -19.83 -1.15
CA GLY A 91 2.71 -19.44 -2.55
C GLY A 91 3.61 -18.23 -2.88
N THR A 92 3.62 -17.20 -2.03
CA THR A 92 4.49 -16.04 -2.21
C THR A 92 5.97 -16.44 -2.30
N VAL A 93 6.44 -17.31 -1.40
CA VAL A 93 7.83 -17.82 -1.43
C VAL A 93 8.15 -18.51 -2.75
N ILE A 94 7.28 -19.43 -3.16
CA ILE A 94 7.49 -20.20 -4.40
C ILE A 94 7.53 -19.26 -5.61
N PHE A 95 6.53 -18.40 -5.76
CA PHE A 95 6.39 -17.59 -6.96
C PHE A 95 7.34 -16.39 -7.01
N VAL A 96 7.75 -15.81 -5.86
CA VAL A 96 8.79 -14.77 -5.85
C VAL A 96 10.14 -15.35 -6.25
N ILE A 97 10.50 -16.54 -5.77
CA ILE A 97 11.75 -17.22 -6.17
C ILE A 97 11.69 -17.60 -7.65
N LEU A 98 10.59 -18.18 -8.13
CA LEU A 98 10.41 -18.50 -9.54
C LEU A 98 10.55 -17.26 -10.42
N LEU A 99 9.93 -16.14 -10.04
CA LEU A 99 10.02 -14.88 -10.79
C LEU A 99 11.46 -14.40 -10.94
N GLY A 100 12.28 -14.55 -9.90
CA GLY A 100 13.70 -14.24 -9.95
C GLY A 100 14.55 -15.21 -10.77
N LEU A 101 14.15 -16.49 -10.86
CA LEU A 101 14.84 -17.53 -11.62
C LEU A 101 14.54 -17.49 -13.11
N LEU A 102 13.35 -17.06 -13.51
CA LEU A 102 12.93 -17.06 -14.93
C LEU A 102 13.92 -16.34 -15.86
N PRO A 103 14.47 -15.16 -15.52
CA PRO A 103 15.49 -14.51 -16.35
C PRO A 103 16.82 -15.27 -16.47
N GLN A 104 17.04 -16.28 -15.63
CA GLN A 104 18.25 -17.13 -15.73
C GLN A 104 17.99 -18.39 -16.54
N TRP A 105 16.76 -18.92 -16.51
CA TRP A 105 16.36 -20.14 -17.23
C TRP A 105 16.00 -19.90 -18.69
N ILE A 106 15.40 -18.72 -18.98
CA ILE A 106 15.09 -18.33 -20.35
C ILE A 106 16.36 -17.84 -21.02
N SER A 107 16.65 -18.33 -22.22
CA SER A 107 17.81 -17.86 -22.99
C SER A 107 17.63 -16.40 -23.42
N LYS A 108 18.71 -15.61 -23.40
CA LYS A 108 18.66 -14.17 -23.76
C LYS A 108 18.01 -13.90 -25.12
N PRO A 109 18.23 -14.69 -26.20
CA PRO A 109 17.55 -14.49 -27.46
C PRO A 109 16.03 -14.65 -27.41
N GLU A 110 15.53 -15.39 -26.42
CA GLU A 110 14.10 -15.66 -26.27
C GLU A 110 13.37 -14.62 -25.39
N TYR A 111 14.08 -13.69 -24.76
CA TYR A 111 13.46 -12.70 -23.88
C TYR A 111 12.33 -11.91 -24.53
N HIS A 112 12.48 -11.51 -25.78
CA HIS A 112 11.48 -10.71 -26.51
C HIS A 112 10.40 -11.56 -27.19
N THR A 113 10.29 -12.84 -26.87
CA THR A 113 9.23 -13.71 -27.37
C THR A 113 7.97 -13.58 -26.54
N LEU A 114 6.81 -13.75 -27.19
CA LEU A 114 5.52 -13.66 -26.52
C LEU A 114 5.36 -14.73 -25.42
N TRP A 115 5.88 -15.94 -25.62
CA TRP A 115 5.78 -17.00 -24.63
C TRP A 115 6.57 -16.69 -23.35
N ALA A 116 7.77 -16.12 -23.49
CA ALA A 116 8.59 -15.73 -22.34
C ALA A 116 7.91 -14.64 -21.51
N LEU A 117 7.39 -13.60 -22.18
CA LEU A 117 6.62 -12.55 -21.52
C LEU A 117 5.35 -13.10 -20.86
N ALA A 118 4.62 -13.98 -21.55
CA ALA A 118 3.42 -14.60 -20.99
C ALA A 118 3.73 -15.46 -19.74
N LEU A 119 4.83 -16.23 -19.76
CA LEU A 119 5.27 -17.05 -18.63
C LEU A 119 5.63 -16.18 -17.42
N VAL A 120 6.46 -15.14 -17.62
CA VAL A 120 6.85 -14.20 -16.55
C VAL A 120 5.62 -13.48 -15.98
N SER A 121 4.71 -13.04 -16.86
CA SER A 121 3.45 -12.40 -16.43
C SER A 121 2.56 -13.34 -15.65
N ALA A 122 2.44 -14.60 -16.04
CA ALA A 122 1.63 -15.60 -15.32
C ALA A 122 2.18 -15.86 -13.91
N VAL A 123 3.49 -16.07 -13.79
CA VAL A 123 4.16 -16.25 -12.48
C VAL A 123 3.99 -15.01 -11.61
N PHE A 124 4.15 -13.82 -12.19
CA PHE A 124 3.94 -12.55 -11.50
C PHE A 124 2.50 -12.39 -11.00
N ILE A 125 1.49 -12.66 -11.84
CA ILE A 125 0.07 -12.55 -11.45
C ILE A 125 -0.25 -13.51 -10.31
N ILE A 126 0.23 -14.76 -10.34
CA ILE A 126 0.01 -15.73 -9.26
C ILE A 126 0.68 -15.25 -7.97
N TRP A 127 1.91 -14.72 -8.05
CA TRP A 127 2.56 -14.12 -6.90
C TRP A 127 1.73 -12.98 -6.31
N GLN A 128 1.18 -12.09 -7.15
CA GLN A 128 0.32 -10.98 -6.70
C GLN A 128 -0.99 -11.46 -6.08
N VAL A 129 -1.61 -12.50 -6.62
CA VAL A 129 -2.79 -13.15 -5.98
C VAL A 129 -2.44 -13.62 -4.57
N CYS A 130 -1.28 -14.24 -4.38
CA CYS A 130 -0.82 -14.65 -3.05
C CYS A 130 -0.62 -13.44 -2.14
N GLN A 131 -0.04 -12.33 -2.63
CA GLN A 131 0.17 -11.11 -1.87
C GLN A 131 -1.16 -10.47 -1.44
N GLU A 132 -2.16 -10.41 -2.31
CA GLU A 132 -3.48 -9.86 -2.00
C GLU A 132 -4.22 -10.70 -0.93
N ILE A 133 -4.10 -12.03 -1.01
CA ILE A 133 -4.63 -12.93 0.04
C ILE A 133 -3.91 -12.69 1.37
N ASN A 134 -2.58 -12.56 1.35
CA ASN A 134 -1.78 -12.25 2.54
C ASN A 134 -2.21 -10.95 3.17
N LEU A 135 -2.32 -9.88 2.39
CA LEU A 135 -2.68 -8.55 2.87
C LEU A 135 -4.07 -8.58 3.54
N SER A 136 -5.06 -9.18 2.89
CA SER A 136 -6.42 -9.31 3.42
C SER A 136 -6.46 -10.11 4.72
N ALA A 137 -5.85 -11.29 4.74
CA ALA A 137 -5.87 -12.16 5.89
C ALA A 137 -5.04 -11.60 7.08
N HIS A 138 -3.90 -10.93 6.80
CA HIS A 138 -3.07 -10.30 7.82
C HIS A 138 -3.77 -9.10 8.46
N THR A 139 -4.35 -8.20 7.66
CA THR A 139 -5.04 -7.00 8.18
C THR A 139 -6.22 -7.37 9.07
N THR A 140 -6.91 -8.46 8.76
CA THR A 140 -8.03 -8.95 9.58
C THR A 140 -7.56 -9.79 10.79
N LEU A 141 -6.41 -10.49 10.71
CA LEU A 141 -5.84 -11.23 11.84
C LEU A 141 -5.31 -10.30 12.93
N TYR A 142 -4.74 -9.17 12.57
CA TYR A 142 -4.08 -8.24 13.47
C TYR A 142 -4.99 -7.78 14.63
N PRO A 143 -6.21 -7.24 14.40
CA PRO A 143 -7.14 -6.86 15.46
C PRO A 143 -7.78 -8.06 16.18
N ALA A 144 -7.71 -9.28 15.61
CA ALA A 144 -8.22 -10.49 16.27
C ALA A 144 -7.25 -11.05 17.32
N VAL A 145 -5.95 -10.75 17.18
CA VAL A 145 -4.89 -11.24 18.08
C VAL A 145 -4.48 -10.21 19.12
N ILE A 146 -4.55 -8.92 18.76
CA ILE A 146 -4.10 -7.80 19.58
C ILE A 146 -5.31 -7.07 20.17
N GLU A 147 -5.21 -6.71 21.45
CA GLU A 147 -6.25 -5.92 22.13
C GLU A 147 -6.42 -4.56 21.47
N GLN A 148 -7.67 -4.12 21.33
CA GLN A 148 -8.03 -2.85 20.69
C GLN A 148 -7.29 -1.64 21.29
N ARG A 149 -7.06 -1.63 22.62
CA ARG A 149 -6.31 -0.57 23.31
C ARG A 149 -4.81 -0.52 22.93
N ARG A 150 -4.26 -1.58 22.37
CA ARG A 150 -2.82 -1.73 22.04
C ARG A 150 -2.55 -1.81 20.56
N LEU A 151 -3.57 -1.64 19.72
CA LEU A 151 -3.40 -1.66 18.27
C LEU A 151 -2.44 -0.57 17.77
N GLY A 152 -2.47 0.62 18.39
CA GLY A 152 -1.52 1.70 18.08
C GLY A 152 -0.07 1.31 18.39
N THR A 153 0.19 0.77 19.59
CA THR A 153 1.54 0.29 19.97
C THR A 153 2.03 -0.83 19.06
N ALA A 154 1.17 -1.78 18.75
CA ALA A 154 1.51 -2.89 17.86
C ALA A 154 1.76 -2.40 16.43
N GLY A 155 0.99 -1.42 15.95
CA GLY A 155 1.23 -0.73 14.68
C GLY A 155 2.61 -0.06 14.66
N SER A 156 2.99 0.64 15.73
CA SER A 156 4.30 1.28 15.84
C SER A 156 5.45 0.28 15.85
N VAL A 157 5.29 -0.85 16.56
CA VAL A 157 6.28 -1.95 16.54
C VAL A 157 6.43 -2.53 15.14
N ARG A 158 5.31 -2.77 14.44
CA ARG A 158 5.34 -3.20 13.02
C ARG A 158 6.10 -2.18 12.16
N MET A 159 5.73 -0.90 12.23
CA MET A 159 6.38 0.16 11.45
C MET A 159 7.88 0.24 11.70
N PHE A 160 8.30 0.07 12.95
CA PHE A 160 9.72 0.05 13.30
C PHE A 160 10.46 -1.15 12.67
N ILE A 161 9.90 -2.37 12.79
CA ILE A 161 10.50 -3.58 12.19
C ILE A 161 10.52 -3.45 10.67
N SER A 162 9.44 -3.00 10.06
CA SER A 162 9.35 -2.75 8.63
C SER A 162 10.36 -1.69 8.16
N GLY A 163 10.53 -0.61 8.92
CA GLY A 163 11.53 0.43 8.64
C GLY A 163 12.96 -0.09 8.67
N LEU A 164 13.32 -0.91 9.67
CA LEU A 164 14.63 -1.56 9.73
C LEU A 164 14.86 -2.51 8.55
N MET A 165 13.82 -3.27 8.17
CA MET A 165 13.91 -4.17 7.04
C MET A 165 14.02 -3.40 5.71
N THR A 166 13.31 -2.28 5.57
CA THR A 166 13.43 -1.39 4.42
C THR A 166 14.83 -0.79 4.32
N LEU A 167 15.48 -0.43 5.44
CA LEU A 167 16.88 -0.02 5.46
C LEU A 167 17.81 -1.13 4.94
N PHE A 168 17.60 -2.36 5.37
CA PHE A 168 18.35 -3.52 4.87
C PHE A 168 18.11 -3.70 3.37
N MET A 169 16.88 -3.64 2.91
CA MET A 169 16.51 -3.80 1.49
C MET A 169 17.13 -2.70 0.62
N THR A 170 17.07 -1.44 1.04
CA THR A 170 17.61 -0.32 0.26
C THR A 170 19.13 -0.38 0.16
N TYR A 171 19.84 -0.74 1.21
CA TYR A 171 21.30 -0.71 1.22
C TYR A 171 21.92 -1.97 0.63
N TYR A 172 21.49 -3.14 1.10
CA TYR A 172 22.11 -4.42 0.71
C TYR A 172 21.43 -5.06 -0.50
N VAL A 173 20.10 -5.17 -0.48
CA VAL A 173 19.40 -5.95 -1.51
C VAL A 173 19.40 -5.24 -2.86
N MET A 174 19.29 -3.92 -2.87
CA MET A 174 19.46 -3.15 -4.11
C MET A 174 20.88 -3.28 -4.69
N HIS A 175 21.91 -3.36 -3.84
CA HIS A 175 23.27 -3.62 -4.28
C HIS A 175 23.44 -5.06 -4.81
N TRP A 176 22.80 -6.04 -4.18
CA TRP A 176 22.81 -7.42 -4.67
C TRP A 176 22.14 -7.58 -6.04
N ALA A 177 21.19 -6.72 -6.37
CA ALA A 177 20.58 -6.69 -7.70
C ALA A 177 21.60 -6.39 -8.82
N ASP A 178 22.63 -5.58 -8.54
CA ASP A 178 23.71 -5.30 -9.49
C ASP A 178 24.62 -6.53 -9.70
N ILE A 179 24.80 -7.37 -8.67
CA ILE A 179 25.62 -8.58 -8.73
C ILE A 179 24.88 -9.69 -9.48
N ASN A 180 23.65 -9.96 -9.07
CA ASN A 180 22.78 -10.93 -9.71
C ASN A 180 21.31 -10.55 -9.46
N GLY A 181 20.56 -10.36 -10.53
CA GLY A 181 19.13 -10.01 -10.48
C GLY A 181 18.23 -11.01 -9.75
N PHE A 182 18.69 -12.21 -9.45
CA PHE A 182 18.00 -13.22 -8.65
C PHE A 182 18.07 -12.93 -7.13
N TYR A 183 19.15 -12.38 -6.64
CA TYR A 183 19.39 -12.23 -5.19
C TYR A 183 18.32 -11.41 -4.46
N PRO A 184 17.76 -10.32 -5.02
CA PRO A 184 16.65 -9.61 -4.40
C PRO A 184 15.42 -10.51 -4.14
N TYR A 185 15.07 -11.33 -5.11
CA TYR A 185 13.94 -12.27 -5.01
C TYR A 185 14.21 -13.37 -3.98
N LEU A 186 15.43 -13.87 -3.94
CA LEU A 186 15.86 -14.84 -2.92
C LEU A 186 15.77 -14.24 -1.52
N ALA A 187 16.23 -12.99 -1.33
CA ALA A 187 16.15 -12.30 -0.04
C ALA A 187 14.67 -12.16 0.42
N ALA A 188 13.78 -11.72 -0.47
CA ALA A 188 12.36 -11.64 -0.16
C ALA A 188 11.75 -13.00 0.17
N GLY A 189 12.11 -14.05 -0.58
CA GLY A 189 11.71 -15.42 -0.30
C GLY A 189 12.13 -15.89 1.09
N VAL A 190 13.42 -15.71 1.44
CA VAL A 190 13.96 -16.08 2.78
C VAL A 190 13.25 -15.35 3.90
N ILE A 191 13.07 -14.03 3.78
CA ILE A 191 12.35 -13.22 4.79
C ILE A 191 10.90 -13.71 4.94
N THR A 192 10.25 -14.05 3.84
CA THR A 192 8.87 -14.58 3.85
C THR A 192 8.79 -15.99 4.45
N VAL A 193 9.78 -16.86 4.20
CA VAL A 193 9.85 -18.19 4.82
C VAL A 193 9.89 -18.09 6.35
N ILE A 194 10.66 -17.14 6.90
CA ILE A 194 10.75 -16.94 8.36
C ILE A 194 9.38 -16.52 8.95
N ALA A 195 8.54 -15.83 8.19
CA ALA A 195 7.20 -15.45 8.66
C ALA A 195 6.26 -16.66 8.88
N ILE A 196 6.48 -17.79 8.17
CA ILE A 196 5.63 -18.98 8.26
C ILE A 196 5.64 -19.61 9.68
N PRO A 197 6.79 -19.98 10.27
CA PRO A 197 6.81 -20.52 11.64
C PRO A 197 6.33 -19.49 12.67
N LEU A 198 6.61 -18.20 12.49
CA LEU A 198 6.12 -17.14 13.38
C LEU A 198 4.60 -17.04 13.36
N LEU A 199 3.97 -17.23 12.19
CA LEU A 199 2.53 -17.30 12.05
C LEU A 199 1.95 -18.51 12.80
N LEU A 200 2.60 -19.67 12.74
CA LEU A 200 2.15 -20.87 13.45
C LEU A 200 2.18 -20.67 14.98
N MET A 201 3.19 -19.95 15.46
CA MET A 201 3.32 -19.61 16.90
C MET A 201 2.30 -18.58 17.39
N THR A 202 1.63 -17.86 16.51
CA THR A 202 0.67 -16.82 16.85
C THR A 202 -0.70 -17.46 17.14
N PRO A 203 -1.29 -17.32 18.34
CA PRO A 203 -2.60 -17.90 18.61
C PRO A 203 -3.72 -17.04 17.99
N GLU A 204 -4.69 -17.66 17.35
CA GLU A 204 -5.91 -17.01 16.87
C GLU A 204 -7.11 -17.45 17.71
N LYS A 205 -7.82 -16.50 18.32
CA LYS A 205 -9.06 -16.78 19.07
C LYS A 205 -10.26 -16.77 18.13
N SER A 206 -11.06 -17.83 18.18
CA SER A 206 -12.25 -18.03 17.36
C SER A 206 -13.53 -17.46 18.03
N THR A 207 -13.52 -16.22 18.52
CA THR A 207 -14.64 -15.67 19.32
C THR A 207 -15.65 -14.83 18.55
N HIS A 208 -15.47 -14.60 17.25
CA HIS A 208 -16.37 -13.73 16.49
C HIS A 208 -17.46 -14.52 15.76
N THR A 209 -18.72 -14.14 15.97
CA THR A 209 -19.86 -14.61 15.15
C THR A 209 -19.78 -13.97 13.77
N PRO A 210 -19.90 -14.74 12.67
CA PRO A 210 -19.90 -14.17 11.33
C PRO A 210 -21.03 -13.17 11.15
N SER A 211 -20.73 -11.99 10.63
CA SER A 211 -21.77 -11.08 10.18
C SER A 211 -22.51 -11.68 8.98
N PRO A 212 -23.85 -11.74 8.95
CA PRO A 212 -24.59 -12.24 7.79
C PRO A 212 -24.57 -11.29 6.60
N ALA A 213 -23.96 -10.11 6.73
CA ALA A 213 -23.98 -9.10 5.68
C ALA A 213 -23.20 -9.57 4.43
N LYS A 214 -23.87 -9.55 3.28
CA LYS A 214 -23.23 -9.70 1.97
C LYS A 214 -22.40 -8.45 1.72
N TYR A 215 -21.11 -8.63 1.43
CA TYR A 215 -20.26 -7.52 1.02
C TYR A 215 -20.60 -7.10 -0.42
N ASN A 216 -21.01 -5.87 -0.62
CA ASN A 216 -21.17 -5.25 -1.93
C ASN A 216 -20.34 -3.97 -1.98
N PRO A 217 -19.16 -3.95 -2.62
CA PRO A 217 -18.29 -2.77 -2.65
C PRO A 217 -18.91 -1.58 -3.40
N PHE A 218 -19.90 -1.83 -4.23
CA PHE A 218 -20.57 -0.80 -5.04
C PHE A 218 -21.82 -0.22 -4.37
N GLU A 219 -22.32 -0.84 -3.32
CA GLU A 219 -23.57 -0.45 -2.65
C GLU A 219 -23.55 1.01 -2.17
N HIS A 220 -22.39 1.50 -1.80
CA HIS A 220 -22.23 2.85 -1.26
C HIS A 220 -21.54 3.85 -2.20
N MET A 221 -21.27 3.46 -3.46
CA MET A 221 -20.58 4.35 -4.42
C MET A 221 -21.33 5.67 -4.66
N HIS A 222 -22.67 5.67 -4.54
CA HIS A 222 -23.49 6.88 -4.68
C HIS A 222 -23.10 7.97 -3.65
N LEU A 223 -22.61 7.60 -2.47
CA LEU A 223 -22.21 8.55 -1.43
C LEU A 223 -21.10 9.53 -1.89
N LEU A 224 -20.26 9.13 -2.84
CA LEU A 224 -19.24 10.02 -3.42
C LEU A 224 -19.86 11.17 -4.21
N PHE A 225 -21.01 10.92 -4.85
CA PHE A 225 -21.67 11.91 -5.68
C PHE A 225 -22.62 12.79 -4.86
N GLU A 226 -23.15 12.29 -3.76
CA GLU A 226 -24.05 13.01 -2.87
C GLU A 226 -23.30 13.96 -1.93
N ASN A 227 -22.08 13.58 -1.49
CA ASN A 227 -21.30 14.37 -0.54
C ASN A 227 -20.00 14.88 -1.15
N ARG A 228 -19.97 16.18 -1.49
CA ARG A 228 -18.78 16.86 -2.05
C ARG A 228 -17.50 16.65 -1.21
N ARG A 229 -17.64 16.57 0.13
CA ARG A 229 -16.49 16.35 1.01
C ARG A 229 -15.90 14.95 0.82
N TYR A 230 -16.74 13.92 0.71
CA TYR A 230 -16.28 12.55 0.45
C TYR A 230 -15.59 12.44 -0.91
N ALA A 231 -16.15 13.08 -1.93
CA ALA A 231 -15.50 13.16 -3.25
C ALA A 231 -14.12 13.83 -3.18
N MET A 232 -13.99 14.96 -2.50
CA MET A 232 -12.71 15.66 -2.36
C MET A 232 -11.68 14.81 -1.59
N VAL A 233 -12.08 14.20 -0.47
CA VAL A 233 -11.19 13.30 0.30
C VAL A 233 -10.78 12.09 -0.52
N SER A 234 -11.68 11.51 -1.32
CA SER A 234 -11.35 10.41 -2.25
C SER A 234 -10.34 10.84 -3.32
N ILE A 235 -10.46 12.04 -3.88
CA ILE A 235 -9.49 12.57 -4.85
C ILE A 235 -8.13 12.78 -4.17
N ILE A 236 -8.10 13.40 -2.98
CA ILE A 236 -6.86 13.60 -2.21
C ILE A 236 -6.20 12.25 -1.93
N ALA A 237 -6.96 11.27 -1.44
CA ALA A 237 -6.47 9.93 -1.16
C ALA A 237 -5.97 9.21 -2.41
N SER A 238 -6.64 9.42 -3.56
CA SER A 238 -6.24 8.88 -4.86
C SER A 238 -4.91 9.48 -5.34
N CYS A 239 -4.76 10.80 -5.29
CA CYS A 239 -3.50 11.46 -5.61
C CYS A 239 -2.37 11.02 -4.66
N ALA A 240 -2.70 10.85 -3.39
CA ALA A 240 -1.80 10.41 -2.35
C ALA A 240 -1.25 8.98 -2.56
N LEU A 241 -1.98 8.09 -3.23
CA LEU A 241 -1.49 6.78 -3.61
C LEU A 241 -0.86 6.77 -5.01
N ALA A 242 -1.49 7.45 -5.98
CA ALA A 242 -1.04 7.45 -7.37
C ALA A 242 0.37 8.06 -7.53
N PHE A 243 0.67 9.13 -6.80
CA PHE A 243 1.98 9.78 -6.88
C PHE A 243 3.15 8.85 -6.52
N PRO A 244 3.24 8.30 -5.28
CA PRO A 244 4.37 7.47 -4.91
C PRO A 244 4.48 6.22 -5.76
N VAL A 245 3.36 5.62 -6.14
CA VAL A 245 3.35 4.43 -6.99
C VAL A 245 3.90 4.74 -8.38
N THR A 246 3.43 5.81 -9.02
CA THR A 246 3.92 6.21 -10.35
C THR A 246 5.40 6.59 -10.29
N MET A 247 5.80 7.37 -9.27
CA MET A 247 7.18 7.79 -9.11
C MET A 247 8.12 6.60 -8.96
N VAL A 248 7.84 5.68 -8.04
CA VAL A 248 8.73 4.55 -7.77
C VAL A 248 8.73 3.54 -8.91
N LEU A 249 7.60 3.35 -9.58
CA LEU A 249 7.48 2.43 -10.71
C LEU A 249 8.46 2.77 -11.86
N PHE A 250 8.58 4.04 -12.21
CA PHE A 250 9.46 4.48 -13.29
C PHE A 250 10.86 4.89 -12.82
N GLN A 251 11.07 5.05 -11.50
CA GLN A 251 12.32 5.54 -10.93
C GLN A 251 13.52 4.63 -11.23
N SER A 252 13.37 3.32 -11.06
CA SER A 252 14.45 2.37 -11.31
C SER A 252 14.89 2.41 -12.78
N LEU A 253 13.95 2.49 -13.72
CA LEU A 253 14.24 2.62 -15.15
C LEU A 253 14.88 3.98 -15.49
N TYR A 254 14.37 5.07 -14.92
CA TYR A 254 14.96 6.40 -15.10
C TYR A 254 16.42 6.45 -14.64
N VAL A 255 16.70 5.89 -13.47
CA VAL A 255 18.06 5.85 -12.89
C VAL A 255 19.01 5.04 -13.76
N ILE A 256 18.55 3.92 -14.32
CA ILE A 256 19.39 3.07 -15.19
C ILE A 256 19.58 3.70 -16.59
N HIS A 257 18.50 4.14 -17.22
CA HIS A 257 18.53 4.53 -18.64
C HIS A 257 18.85 6.00 -18.89
N VAL A 258 18.51 6.90 -17.95
CA VAL A 258 18.74 8.35 -18.10
C VAL A 258 19.94 8.83 -17.31
N LEU A 259 20.07 8.37 -16.04
CA LEU A 259 21.19 8.78 -15.19
C LEU A 259 22.40 7.87 -15.33
N HIS A 260 22.25 6.69 -15.93
CA HIS A 260 23.29 5.67 -16.09
C HIS A 260 23.90 5.20 -14.74
N PHE A 261 23.07 5.19 -13.68
CA PHE A 261 23.45 4.66 -12.36
C PHE A 261 22.92 3.25 -12.20
N SER A 262 23.59 2.47 -11.34
CA SER A 262 23.14 1.14 -10.96
C SER A 262 21.99 1.16 -9.95
N LEU A 263 21.28 0.04 -9.79
CA LEU A 263 20.26 -0.14 -8.75
C LEU A 263 20.85 -0.01 -7.34
N GLY A 264 22.08 -0.48 -7.13
CA GLY A 264 22.78 -0.30 -5.86
C GLY A 264 23.07 1.17 -5.56
N SER A 265 23.36 1.98 -6.58
CA SER A 265 23.51 3.43 -6.43
C SER A 265 22.19 4.09 -6.05
N LEU A 266 21.07 3.65 -6.65
CA LEU A 266 19.72 4.08 -6.25
C LEU A 266 19.44 3.71 -4.79
N GLY A 267 19.72 2.46 -4.40
CA GLY A 267 19.54 2.01 -3.02
C GLY A 267 20.34 2.85 -2.01
N LYS A 268 21.61 3.15 -2.31
CA LYS A 268 22.44 4.04 -1.49
C LYS A 268 21.88 5.46 -1.41
N ALA A 269 21.28 5.97 -2.50
CA ALA A 269 20.62 7.29 -2.50
C ALA A 269 19.31 7.28 -1.69
N MET A 270 18.56 6.17 -1.67
CA MET A 270 17.34 6.00 -0.89
C MET A 270 17.62 5.83 0.61
N PHE A 271 18.77 5.29 0.99
CA PHE A 271 19.10 4.91 2.36
C PHE A 271 18.98 6.07 3.38
N PRO A 272 19.53 7.28 3.16
CA PRO A 272 19.33 8.40 4.07
C PRO A 272 17.87 8.83 4.18
N GLY A 273 17.13 8.78 3.07
CA GLY A 273 15.69 9.05 3.06
C GLY A 273 14.90 8.08 3.92
N THR A 274 15.23 6.81 3.87
CA THR A 274 14.61 5.77 4.71
C THR A 274 14.91 5.97 6.21
N ILE A 275 16.14 6.40 6.56
CA ILE A 275 16.47 6.79 7.94
C ILE A 275 15.61 7.96 8.38
N VAL A 276 15.51 9.01 7.55
CA VAL A 276 14.70 10.19 7.85
C VAL A 276 13.23 9.79 8.03
N ALA A 277 12.68 8.93 7.17
CA ALA A 277 11.32 8.42 7.32
C ALA A 277 11.10 7.70 8.65
N LEU A 278 12.04 6.83 9.05
CA LEU A 278 11.97 6.10 10.32
C LEU A 278 11.99 7.04 11.53
N VAL A 279 12.87 8.04 11.51
CA VAL A 279 12.99 9.05 12.59
C VAL A 279 11.76 9.96 12.63
N LEU A 280 11.22 10.36 11.47
CA LEU A 280 10.07 11.25 11.37
C LEU A 280 8.72 10.55 11.61
N ALA A 281 8.66 9.23 11.59
CA ALA A 281 7.39 8.50 11.70
C ALA A 281 6.55 8.90 12.93
N VAL A 282 7.19 9.01 14.10
CA VAL A 282 6.51 9.41 15.34
C VAL A 282 6.23 10.92 15.38
N PRO A 283 7.21 11.81 15.11
CA PRO A 283 6.96 13.27 15.03
C PRO A 283 5.89 13.65 14.01
N ALA A 284 5.84 13.00 12.85
CA ALA A 284 4.83 13.28 11.82
C ALA A 284 3.40 13.02 12.33
N GLY A 285 3.18 11.91 13.05
CA GLY A 285 1.90 11.64 13.70
C GLY A 285 1.49 12.73 14.67
N TYR A 286 2.41 13.14 15.55
CA TYR A 286 2.18 14.22 16.51
C TYR A 286 1.88 15.57 15.84
N LEU A 287 2.60 15.89 14.76
CA LEU A 287 2.34 17.09 13.97
C LEU A 287 0.96 17.08 13.29
N VAL A 288 0.44 15.92 12.89
CA VAL A 288 -0.93 15.79 12.35
C VAL A 288 -1.97 16.21 13.39
N ASP A 289 -1.77 15.81 14.66
CA ASP A 289 -2.68 16.16 15.76
C ASP A 289 -2.67 17.67 16.07
N ILE A 290 -1.49 18.33 15.94
CA ILE A 290 -1.36 19.79 16.21
C ILE A 290 -1.79 20.64 15.02
N LEU A 291 -1.31 20.31 13.80
CA LEU A 291 -1.45 21.16 12.61
C LEU A 291 -2.69 20.90 11.78
N THR A 292 -3.46 19.89 12.08
CA THR A 292 -4.58 19.31 11.33
C THR A 292 -4.15 18.45 10.12
N PRO A 293 -4.89 17.35 9.84
CA PRO A 293 -4.58 16.45 8.74
C PRO A 293 -4.54 17.15 7.37
N ARG A 294 -5.44 18.13 7.15
CA ARG A 294 -5.49 18.90 5.90
C ARG A 294 -4.19 19.67 5.64
N ARG A 295 -3.65 20.37 6.64
CA ARG A 295 -2.40 21.17 6.50
C ARG A 295 -1.21 20.26 6.23
N MET A 296 -1.18 19.11 6.88
CA MET A 296 -0.13 18.10 6.66
C MET A 296 -0.20 17.49 5.25
N MET A 297 -1.39 17.27 4.71
CA MET A 297 -1.56 16.86 3.30
C MET A 297 -1.07 17.93 2.32
N ILE A 298 -1.38 19.21 2.56
CA ILE A 298 -0.86 20.32 1.76
C ILE A 298 0.67 20.33 1.78
N LEU A 299 1.28 20.22 2.97
CA LEU A 299 2.74 20.15 3.13
C LEU A 299 3.34 18.97 2.35
N SER A 300 2.75 17.80 2.45
CA SER A 300 3.18 16.59 1.73
C SER A 300 3.16 16.81 0.21
N PHE A 301 2.07 17.36 -0.34
CA PHE A 301 1.98 17.62 -1.77
C PHE A 301 3.00 18.69 -2.24
N ILE A 302 3.25 19.72 -1.44
CA ILE A 302 4.30 20.71 -1.75
C ILE A 302 5.67 20.02 -1.83
N LEU A 303 6.02 19.20 -0.82
CA LEU A 303 7.29 18.46 -0.83
C LEU A 303 7.39 17.52 -2.05
N TRP A 304 6.30 16.88 -2.46
CA TRP A 304 6.29 16.04 -3.65
C TRP A 304 6.42 16.81 -4.96
N ILE A 305 5.81 17.99 -5.07
CA ILE A 305 6.00 18.87 -6.21
C ILE A 305 7.49 19.25 -6.33
N VAL A 306 8.13 19.58 -5.20
CA VAL A 306 9.56 19.89 -5.18
C VAL A 306 10.39 18.66 -5.57
N ALA A 307 10.08 17.48 -5.01
CA ALA A 307 10.82 16.26 -5.31
C ALA A 307 10.67 15.84 -6.78
N ALA A 308 9.43 15.81 -7.32
CA ALA A 308 9.18 15.45 -8.71
C ALA A 308 9.76 16.48 -9.69
N GLY A 309 9.65 17.78 -9.38
CA GLY A 309 10.25 18.84 -10.17
C GLY A 309 11.77 18.75 -10.19
N ALA A 310 12.39 18.48 -9.02
CA ALA A 310 13.82 18.26 -8.95
C ALA A 310 14.26 17.04 -9.79
N MET A 311 13.52 15.92 -9.75
CA MET A 311 13.80 14.75 -10.59
C MET A 311 13.70 15.09 -12.08
N ALA A 312 12.67 15.82 -12.49
CA ALA A 312 12.44 16.16 -13.90
C ALA A 312 13.52 17.08 -14.48
N PHE A 313 13.98 18.08 -13.70
CA PHE A 313 14.78 19.18 -14.23
C PHE A 313 16.23 19.22 -13.76
N PHE A 314 16.51 18.79 -12.51
CA PHE A 314 17.79 19.10 -11.85
C PHE A 314 18.65 17.89 -11.53
N VAL A 315 18.05 16.68 -11.42
CA VAL A 315 18.83 15.48 -11.06
C VAL A 315 19.71 15.04 -12.25
N ARG A 316 21.00 15.28 -12.11
CA ARG A 316 22.05 14.79 -13.05
C ARG A 316 23.17 14.08 -12.31
N HIS A 317 23.29 14.26 -11.00
CA HIS A 317 24.35 13.74 -10.17
C HIS A 317 23.78 12.94 -9.01
N TRP A 318 24.55 12.00 -8.51
CA TRP A 318 24.15 11.12 -7.42
C TRP A 318 23.69 11.85 -6.15
N TYR A 319 24.40 12.95 -5.76
CA TYR A 319 24.01 13.73 -4.58
C TYR A 319 22.64 14.41 -4.74
N ALA A 320 22.32 14.87 -5.94
CA ALA A 320 21.01 15.45 -6.21
C ALA A 320 19.91 14.38 -6.09
N LEU A 321 20.15 13.17 -6.59
CA LEU A 321 19.25 12.03 -6.42
C LEU A 321 19.03 11.72 -4.93
N MET A 322 20.09 11.68 -4.13
CA MET A 322 20.00 11.44 -2.69
C MET A 322 19.13 12.49 -1.97
N ILE A 323 19.31 13.78 -2.28
CA ILE A 323 18.51 14.86 -1.68
C ILE A 323 17.03 14.70 -2.06
N VAL A 324 16.75 14.37 -3.33
CA VAL A 324 15.36 14.13 -3.76
C VAL A 324 14.75 12.93 -3.06
N GLN A 325 15.52 11.86 -2.85
CA GLN A 325 15.04 10.70 -2.10
C GLN A 325 14.70 11.07 -0.64
N VAL A 326 15.51 11.89 0.01
CA VAL A 326 15.21 12.39 1.36
C VAL A 326 13.89 13.18 1.36
N LEU A 327 13.71 14.10 0.42
CA LEU A 327 12.47 14.88 0.28
C LEU A 327 11.26 13.98 0.01
N TYR A 328 11.41 12.98 -0.86
CA TYR A 328 10.38 12.00 -1.16
C TYR A 328 9.94 11.23 0.08
N PHE A 329 10.89 10.67 0.83
CA PHE A 329 10.57 9.89 2.02
C PHE A 329 9.99 10.74 3.15
N MET A 330 10.44 11.99 3.31
CA MET A 330 9.82 12.96 4.23
C MET A 330 8.35 13.19 3.86
N ALA A 331 8.09 13.52 2.60
CA ALA A 331 6.74 13.77 2.10
C ALA A 331 5.83 12.54 2.27
N TYR A 332 6.35 11.35 1.96
CA TYR A 332 5.64 10.08 2.11
C TYR A 332 5.25 9.80 3.57
N THR A 333 6.19 10.03 4.51
CA THR A 333 5.94 9.81 5.95
C THR A 333 4.87 10.77 6.48
N VAL A 334 4.96 12.05 6.13
CA VAL A 334 3.97 13.07 6.48
C VAL A 334 2.59 12.68 5.94
N GLN A 335 2.54 12.25 4.69
CA GLN A 335 1.29 11.86 4.04
C GLN A 335 0.65 10.63 4.67
N MET A 336 1.43 9.58 4.94
CA MET A 336 0.89 8.34 5.52
C MET A 336 0.25 8.60 6.89
N SER A 337 0.83 9.50 7.67
CA SER A 337 0.25 9.93 8.95
C SER A 337 -1.05 10.75 8.76
N ALA A 338 -1.09 11.63 7.76
CA ALA A 338 -2.19 12.57 7.58
C ALA A 338 -3.40 11.99 6.85
N ILE A 339 -3.20 11.09 5.88
CA ILE A 339 -4.31 10.61 5.02
C ILE A 339 -5.34 9.80 5.79
N LEU A 340 -4.88 8.94 6.72
CA LEU A 340 -5.77 8.14 7.55
C LEU A 340 -6.60 9.03 8.50
N ALA A 341 -5.94 10.00 9.13
CA ALA A 341 -6.59 10.97 10.01
C ALA A 341 -7.60 11.82 9.25
N LEU A 342 -7.26 12.31 8.04
CA LEU A 342 -8.15 13.07 7.17
C LEU A 342 -9.40 12.28 6.78
N THR A 343 -9.22 10.99 6.48
CA THR A 343 -10.32 10.08 6.12
C THR A 343 -11.27 9.93 7.31
N PHE A 344 -10.76 9.64 8.49
CA PHE A 344 -11.60 9.44 9.69
C PHE A 344 -12.27 10.72 10.19
N GLU A 345 -11.59 11.87 10.12
CA GLU A 345 -12.17 13.17 10.46
C GLU A 345 -13.34 13.55 9.56
N SER A 346 -13.35 13.03 8.34
CA SER A 346 -14.34 13.40 7.32
C SER A 346 -15.61 12.56 7.37
N VAL A 347 -15.68 11.51 8.20
CA VAL A 347 -16.74 10.49 8.17
C VAL A 347 -17.30 10.25 9.56
N THR A 348 -18.63 10.12 9.67
CA THR A 348 -19.29 9.70 10.91
C THR A 348 -18.94 8.26 11.28
N GLU A 349 -19.03 7.90 12.57
CA GLU A 349 -18.63 6.58 13.06
C GLU A 349 -19.33 5.43 12.33
N ASP A 350 -20.63 5.57 12.10
CA ASP A 350 -21.48 4.56 11.47
C ASP A 350 -21.10 4.28 10.00
N MET A 351 -20.58 5.31 9.30
CA MET A 351 -20.24 5.25 7.87
C MET A 351 -18.76 4.97 7.61
N ARG A 352 -17.91 4.86 8.66
CA ARG A 352 -16.45 4.71 8.50
C ARG A 352 -16.06 3.53 7.63
N GLY A 353 -16.69 2.37 7.84
CA GLY A 353 -16.38 1.17 7.06
C GLY A 353 -16.73 1.31 5.58
N ALA A 354 -17.91 1.82 5.29
CA ALA A 354 -18.39 2.01 3.93
C ALA A 354 -17.56 3.03 3.15
N VAL A 355 -17.34 4.22 3.72
CA VAL A 355 -16.56 5.28 3.07
C VAL A 355 -15.09 4.89 2.92
N PHE A 356 -14.50 4.20 3.90
CA PHE A 356 -13.15 3.69 3.76
C PHE A 356 -13.02 2.69 2.61
N GLY A 357 -13.98 1.77 2.47
CA GLY A 357 -14.02 0.83 1.35
C GLY A 357 -14.09 1.53 -0.01
N ILE A 358 -14.96 2.54 -0.14
CA ILE A 358 -15.10 3.34 -1.36
C ILE A 358 -13.78 4.06 -1.70
N ILE A 359 -13.15 4.70 -0.70
CA ILE A 359 -11.87 5.40 -0.88
C ILE A 359 -10.79 4.43 -1.36
N GLN A 360 -10.74 3.19 -0.88
CA GLN A 360 -9.77 2.20 -1.36
C GLN A 360 -10.00 1.83 -2.83
N VAL A 361 -11.26 1.65 -3.25
CA VAL A 361 -11.58 1.37 -4.65
C VAL A 361 -11.20 2.56 -5.54
N THR A 362 -11.59 3.78 -5.17
CA THR A 362 -11.26 4.99 -5.96
C THR A 362 -9.76 5.22 -6.05
N ARG A 363 -9.01 5.00 -4.96
CA ARG A 363 -7.55 5.08 -4.94
C ARG A 363 -6.92 4.06 -5.91
N ALA A 364 -7.39 2.82 -5.91
CA ALA A 364 -6.89 1.79 -6.81
C ALA A 364 -7.14 2.15 -8.27
N VAL A 365 -8.38 2.50 -8.63
CA VAL A 365 -8.76 2.88 -10.00
C VAL A 365 -7.97 4.11 -10.47
N ALA A 366 -7.89 5.15 -9.66
CA ALA A 366 -7.13 6.36 -10.02
C ALA A 366 -5.63 6.06 -10.21
N THR A 367 -5.05 5.21 -9.38
CA THR A 367 -3.64 4.81 -9.53
C THR A 367 -3.40 4.01 -10.80
N ILE A 368 -4.30 3.10 -11.14
CA ILE A 368 -4.24 2.34 -12.40
C ILE A 368 -4.26 3.29 -13.59
N ILE A 369 -5.24 4.20 -13.63
CA ILE A 369 -5.37 5.18 -14.71
C ILE A 369 -4.11 6.05 -14.81
N ALA A 370 -3.64 6.59 -13.68
CA ALA A 370 -2.47 7.47 -13.64
C ALA A 370 -1.19 6.76 -14.13
N THR A 371 -0.91 5.56 -13.64
CA THR A 371 0.30 4.81 -14.01
C THR A 371 0.28 4.33 -15.45
N ILE A 372 -0.89 3.89 -15.95
CA ILE A 372 -1.06 3.49 -17.36
C ILE A 372 -0.92 4.69 -18.29
N ALA A 373 -1.56 5.82 -17.96
CA ALA A 373 -1.45 7.05 -18.76
C ALA A 373 0.01 7.56 -18.82
N VAL A 374 0.71 7.55 -17.69
CA VAL A 374 2.13 7.91 -17.64
C VAL A 374 2.98 6.92 -18.43
N GLY A 375 2.75 5.61 -18.29
CA GLY A 375 3.45 4.59 -19.06
C GLY A 375 3.26 4.77 -20.58
N TYR A 376 2.04 5.11 -20.99
CA TYR A 376 1.74 5.43 -22.39
C TYR A 376 2.50 6.66 -22.87
N LEU A 377 2.51 7.76 -22.10
CA LEU A 377 3.24 8.98 -22.47
C LEU A 377 4.75 8.74 -22.59
N VAL A 378 5.34 8.03 -21.63
CA VAL A 378 6.77 7.69 -21.67
C VAL A 378 7.09 6.80 -22.86
N ASN A 379 6.18 5.90 -23.24
CA ASN A 379 6.36 4.98 -24.37
C ASN A 379 6.33 5.71 -25.72
N LEU A 380 5.54 6.79 -25.85
CA LEU A 380 5.45 7.57 -27.10
C LEU A 380 6.76 8.26 -27.47
N ASP A 381 7.41 8.90 -26.49
CA ASP A 381 8.61 9.72 -26.73
C ASP A 381 9.90 9.04 -26.26
N HIS A 382 9.81 7.87 -25.63
CA HIS A 382 10.92 7.18 -24.97
C HIS A 382 11.71 8.05 -23.96
N ASP A 383 11.07 9.14 -23.47
CA ASP A 383 11.65 10.01 -22.44
C ASP A 383 11.05 9.69 -21.05
N TYR A 384 11.84 9.04 -20.22
CA TYR A 384 11.44 8.69 -18.84
C TYR A 384 11.18 9.91 -17.95
N ARG A 385 11.56 11.15 -18.35
CA ARG A 385 11.26 12.38 -17.61
C ARG A 385 9.76 12.69 -17.62
N LEU A 386 9.05 12.23 -18.66
CA LEU A 386 7.59 12.37 -18.72
C LEU A 386 6.86 11.73 -17.54
N ALA A 387 7.44 10.69 -16.93
CA ALA A 387 6.91 10.10 -15.71
C ALA A 387 6.84 11.12 -14.56
N TYR A 388 7.85 11.97 -14.43
CA TYR A 388 7.89 12.98 -13.37
C TYR A 388 6.99 14.18 -13.66
N TYR A 389 6.75 14.52 -14.94
CA TYR A 389 5.71 15.49 -15.31
C TYR A 389 4.31 14.95 -14.95
N GLY A 390 4.06 13.67 -15.19
CA GLY A 390 2.83 13.01 -14.73
C GLY A 390 2.69 13.05 -13.18
N CYS A 391 3.78 12.79 -12.47
CA CYS A 391 3.82 12.91 -11.02
C CYS A 391 3.54 14.35 -10.55
N LEU A 392 4.11 15.36 -11.23
CA LEU A 392 3.84 16.77 -10.93
C LEU A 392 2.34 17.10 -11.09
N LEU A 393 1.71 16.64 -12.17
CA LEU A 393 0.28 16.85 -12.39
C LEU A 393 -0.57 16.22 -11.25
N ILE A 394 -0.24 14.99 -10.87
CA ILE A 394 -0.93 14.30 -9.76
C ILE A 394 -0.75 15.09 -8.44
N ALA A 395 0.46 15.53 -8.11
CA ALA A 395 0.74 16.26 -6.88
C ALA A 395 0.08 17.64 -6.86
N VAL A 396 0.09 18.37 -7.97
CA VAL A 396 -0.60 19.66 -8.11
C VAL A 396 -2.12 19.48 -7.95
N THR A 397 -2.70 18.45 -8.57
CA THR A 397 -4.12 18.13 -8.40
C THR A 397 -4.45 17.86 -6.93
N GLY A 398 -3.66 17.01 -6.25
CA GLY A 398 -3.82 16.72 -4.83
C GLY A 398 -3.68 17.97 -3.94
N LEU A 399 -2.72 18.84 -4.24
CA LEU A 399 -2.52 20.13 -3.56
C LEU A 399 -3.75 21.04 -3.72
N LEU A 400 -4.21 21.24 -4.96
CA LEU A 400 -5.36 22.11 -5.23
C LEU A 400 -6.62 21.60 -4.53
N VAL A 401 -6.92 20.31 -4.62
CA VAL A 401 -8.11 19.75 -3.95
C VAL A 401 -7.98 19.86 -2.43
N SER A 402 -6.78 19.62 -1.86
CA SER A 402 -6.52 19.78 -0.43
C SER A 402 -6.68 21.25 0.01
N TRP A 403 -6.30 22.20 -0.86
CA TRP A 403 -6.45 23.63 -0.58
C TRP A 403 -7.92 24.07 -0.51
N PHE A 404 -8.76 23.52 -1.39
CA PHE A 404 -10.19 23.83 -1.41
C PHE A 404 -11.02 23.01 -0.42
N LEU A 405 -10.46 21.99 0.21
CA LEU A 405 -11.16 21.21 1.23
C LEU A 405 -11.40 22.09 2.47
N LYS A 406 -12.66 22.25 2.86
CA LYS A 406 -13.02 23.03 4.05
C LYS A 406 -12.68 22.26 5.35
N PRO A 407 -12.31 22.95 6.46
CA PRO A 407 -12.09 22.29 7.76
C PRO A 407 -13.35 21.52 8.24
N ALA A 408 -13.16 20.50 9.08
CA ALA A 408 -14.24 19.64 9.56
C ALA A 408 -15.35 20.37 10.33
N GLY A 409 -15.04 21.42 11.05
CA GLY A 409 -16.01 22.23 11.81
C GLY A 409 -17.05 23.01 10.95
N TRP A 410 -16.99 22.88 9.62
CA TRP A 410 -17.90 23.53 8.68
C TRP A 410 -18.98 22.58 8.13
N MET A 411 -19.24 21.43 8.75
CA MET A 411 -20.47 20.71 8.42
C MET A 411 -21.65 21.56 8.92
N PRO A 412 -22.63 21.94 8.05
CA PRO A 412 -23.90 22.40 8.55
C PRO A 412 -24.42 21.28 9.44
N SER A 413 -24.78 21.62 10.70
CA SER A 413 -25.50 20.68 11.57
C SER A 413 -26.58 20.05 10.72
N ALA A 414 -26.61 18.73 10.63
CA ALA A 414 -27.65 18.01 9.93
C ALA A 414 -28.97 18.63 10.38
N SER A 415 -29.78 19.12 9.41
CA SER A 415 -31.04 19.77 9.69
C SER A 415 -31.83 18.85 10.62
N PRO A 416 -32.37 19.33 11.76
CA PRO A 416 -33.13 18.50 12.69
C PRO A 416 -34.45 17.94 12.12
N ALA A 417 -34.67 18.07 10.81
CA ALA A 417 -35.82 17.56 10.11
C ALA A 417 -35.85 16.02 9.91
N ALA A 418 -34.73 15.30 10.15
CA ALA A 418 -34.69 13.85 9.99
C ALA A 418 -35.05 13.07 11.28
N ASP A 419 -34.93 13.70 12.45
CA ASP A 419 -35.20 13.03 13.73
C ASP A 419 -36.72 12.99 14.06
N GLY A 420 -37.56 13.67 13.30
CA GLY A 420 -39.02 13.72 13.51
C GLY A 420 -39.81 12.57 12.86
N ALA A 421 -39.19 11.75 12.01
CA ALA A 421 -39.88 10.74 11.21
C ALA A 421 -39.88 9.31 11.78
N ILE A 422 -39.21 9.04 12.89
CA ILE A 422 -39.14 7.68 13.48
C ILE A 422 -39.82 7.60 14.86
N ALA A 423 -40.49 8.66 15.34
CA ALA A 423 -41.21 8.65 16.59
C ALA A 423 -42.73 8.35 16.39
N GLY A 424 -43.03 7.32 15.61
CA GLY A 424 -44.39 6.77 15.46
C GLY A 424 -44.46 5.33 15.97
N THR A 425 -44.16 5.09 17.24
CA THR A 425 -44.58 3.84 17.90
C THR A 425 -46.08 3.92 18.20
N PRO A 426 -46.95 3.01 17.70
CA PRO A 426 -48.34 2.95 18.11
C PRO A 426 -48.43 2.56 19.60
N PRO A 427 -49.43 3.12 20.33
CA PRO A 427 -49.60 2.79 21.73
C PRO A 427 -50.01 1.32 21.87
N SER A 428 -49.34 0.62 22.81
CA SER A 428 -49.73 -0.70 23.26
C SER A 428 -51.16 -0.70 23.73
N ALA A 429 -52.05 -1.45 23.06
CA ALA A 429 -53.38 -1.73 23.53
C ALA A 429 -53.28 -2.50 24.85
N GLY A 430 -53.87 -1.92 25.86
CA GLY A 430 -53.84 -2.36 27.24
C GLY A 430 -54.59 -3.64 27.49
N GLU A 431 -54.31 -4.14 28.65
CA GLU A 431 -54.98 -5.12 29.46
C GLU A 431 -56.54 -5.00 29.43
N MET A 432 -57.17 -6.10 29.13
CA MET A 432 -58.35 -6.61 29.85
C MET A 432 -58.34 -8.13 29.83
#